data_363f7ea64f783d711a088404764c3bb9
#
_entry.id   363f7ea64f783d711a088404764c3bb9
#
_cell.length_a   1.000
_cell.length_b   1.000
_cell.length_c   1.000
_cell.angle_alpha   90.00
_cell.angle_beta   90.00
_cell.angle_gamma   90.00
#
_symmetry.space_group_name_H-M   'P 1'
#
loop_
_entity.id
_entity.type
_entity.pdbx_description
1 polymer ?
#
loop_
_entity_poly.entity_id
_entity_poly.type
_entity_poly.pdbx_seq_one_letter_code
_entity_poly.pdbx_strand_id
1 'polypeptide(L)'
;MAARFSCDNLNYYVKEKIQDGVYKLVCESAGTEGNRHLGTLIPIDYIAGLETATLTEVLVSAKDDEDVETLRQRYFDSLTSQAYGGNIADYKEKTMSIENVGGVKVTPVWKGGGTVKLTILSDNYTSPSEELIAKVQNEIDPVGHSGEGVGLAPIGHVVTVVGVKTKTVNIVTNITYQTGWDWNSAKSYIQNAIDQYFKGLGQEWDESENLIVRISQLDSKILACEGVLDVFGTTLNGSSSNLSLDADEIPVRGTVNGN
;
A
#
# COMPACT_ATOMS: atom_id res chain seq x y z
N MET A 1 -14.54 24.87 -24.36
CA MET A 1 -13.38 24.48 -23.54
C MET A 1 -13.88 23.92 -22.22
N ALA A 2 -13.22 22.92 -21.65
CA ALA A 2 -13.58 22.44 -20.31
C ALA A 2 -13.26 23.53 -19.27
N ALA A 3 -14.13 23.69 -18.27
CA ALA A 3 -13.85 24.63 -17.19
C ALA A 3 -12.58 24.22 -16.43
N ARG A 4 -11.77 25.23 -16.07
CA ARG A 4 -10.48 25.02 -15.39
C ARG A 4 -10.50 25.71 -14.03
N PHE A 5 -9.83 25.07 -13.07
CA PHE A 5 -9.74 25.53 -11.69
C PHE A 5 -8.30 25.45 -11.19
N SER A 6 -7.96 26.28 -10.23
CA SER A 6 -6.72 26.24 -9.49
C SER A 6 -6.98 25.85 -8.03
N CYS A 7 -6.17 24.98 -7.48
CA CYS A 7 -6.08 24.69 -6.05
C CYS A 7 -4.60 24.78 -5.68
N ASP A 8 -4.27 25.67 -4.76
CA ASP A 8 -2.89 26.06 -4.45
C ASP A 8 -2.12 26.43 -5.75
N ASN A 9 -1.07 25.71 -6.08
CA ASN A 9 -0.25 25.96 -7.28
C ASN A 9 -0.55 24.99 -8.43
N LEU A 10 -1.60 24.17 -8.31
CA LEU A 10 -1.96 23.17 -9.30
C LEU A 10 -3.23 23.54 -10.04
N ASN A 11 -3.27 23.24 -11.32
CA ASN A 11 -4.43 23.44 -12.18
C ASN A 11 -5.13 22.12 -12.46
N TYR A 12 -6.46 22.19 -12.55
CA TYR A 12 -7.35 21.08 -12.81
C TYR A 12 -8.33 21.44 -13.91
N TYR A 13 -8.68 20.51 -14.78
CA TYR A 13 -9.77 20.68 -15.72
C TYR A 13 -10.91 19.70 -15.45
N VAL A 14 -12.14 20.13 -15.75
CA VAL A 14 -13.32 19.27 -15.65
C VAL A 14 -13.28 18.24 -16.76
N LYS A 15 -13.24 16.97 -16.39
CA LYS A 15 -13.27 15.83 -17.33
C LYS A 15 -14.68 15.35 -17.57
N GLU A 16 -15.48 15.23 -16.52
CA GLU A 16 -16.78 14.58 -16.56
C GLU A 16 -17.73 15.17 -15.50
N LYS A 17 -19.02 15.27 -15.83
CA LYS A 17 -20.08 15.57 -14.86
C LYS A 17 -20.64 14.27 -14.34
N ILE A 18 -20.59 14.04 -13.04
CA ILE A 18 -21.15 12.84 -12.40
C ILE A 18 -22.63 13.05 -12.10
N GLN A 19 -22.96 14.18 -11.48
CA GLN A 19 -24.33 14.62 -11.20
C GLN A 19 -24.36 16.14 -11.03
N ASP A 20 -25.53 16.73 -10.79
CA ASP A 20 -25.63 18.16 -10.55
C ASP A 20 -24.80 18.58 -9.33
N GLY A 21 -23.90 19.55 -9.56
CA GLY A 21 -22.96 20.04 -8.55
C GLY A 21 -21.74 19.14 -8.29
N VAL A 22 -21.64 17.94 -8.91
CA VAL A 22 -20.50 17.01 -8.70
C VAL A 22 -19.82 16.70 -10.03
N TYR A 23 -18.52 16.96 -10.09
CA TYR A 23 -17.71 16.81 -11.28
C TYR A 23 -16.42 16.06 -10.99
N LYS A 24 -15.96 15.32 -11.98
CA LYS A 24 -14.64 14.69 -11.97
C LYS A 24 -13.63 15.61 -12.63
N LEU A 25 -12.56 15.90 -11.92
CA LEU A 25 -11.48 16.76 -12.40
C LEU A 25 -10.21 15.92 -12.63
N VAL A 26 -9.34 16.43 -13.50
CA VAL A 26 -8.01 15.87 -13.72
C VAL A 26 -7.00 16.96 -13.46
N CYS A 27 -5.97 16.66 -12.67
CA CYS A 27 -4.82 17.54 -12.46
C CYS A 27 -4.04 17.67 -13.78
N GLU A 28 -3.64 18.89 -14.14
CA GLU A 28 -2.84 19.15 -15.35
C GLU A 28 -1.36 18.82 -15.14
N SER A 29 -0.90 18.78 -13.89
CA SER A 29 0.47 18.41 -13.53
C SER A 29 0.55 16.91 -13.27
N ALA A 30 1.57 16.27 -13.84
CA ALA A 30 1.90 14.88 -13.55
C ALA A 30 2.61 14.75 -12.19
N GLY A 31 2.62 13.53 -11.64
CA GLY A 31 3.32 13.20 -10.40
C GLY A 31 2.46 13.29 -9.15
N THR A 32 3.06 12.89 -8.04
CA THR A 32 2.38 12.69 -6.74
C THR A 32 1.97 13.97 -6.04
N GLU A 33 2.41 15.14 -6.51
CA GLU A 33 2.10 16.43 -5.89
C GLU A 33 0.59 16.68 -5.80
N GLY A 34 -0.16 16.34 -6.86
CA GLY A 34 -1.63 16.48 -6.89
C GLY A 34 -2.38 15.63 -5.86
N ASN A 35 -1.76 14.61 -5.28
CA ASN A 35 -2.40 13.74 -4.29
C ASN A 35 -2.55 14.39 -2.90
N ARG A 36 -1.87 15.52 -2.67
CA ARG A 36 -1.78 16.16 -1.36
C ARG A 36 -2.67 17.39 -1.23
N HIS A 37 -3.19 17.89 -2.35
CA HIS A 37 -3.95 19.15 -2.40
C HIS A 37 -5.44 18.85 -2.46
N LEU A 38 -6.14 19.18 -1.39
CA LEU A 38 -7.59 19.17 -1.28
C LEU A 38 -8.06 20.54 -0.75
N GLY A 39 -9.25 20.97 -1.11
CA GLY A 39 -9.82 22.20 -0.59
C GLY A 39 -10.44 23.10 -1.65
N THR A 40 -10.41 24.40 -1.41
CA THR A 40 -11.09 25.39 -2.25
C THR A 40 -10.50 25.47 -3.65
N LEU A 41 -11.36 25.34 -4.65
CA LEU A 41 -11.02 25.52 -6.06
C LEU A 41 -11.36 26.95 -6.50
N ILE A 42 -10.41 27.61 -7.14
CA ILE A 42 -10.58 28.94 -7.72
C ILE A 42 -10.74 28.77 -9.23
N PRO A 43 -11.84 29.22 -9.85
CA PRO A 43 -12.01 29.15 -11.29
C PRO A 43 -10.97 30.03 -12.00
N ILE A 44 -10.28 29.47 -13.01
CA ILE A 44 -9.30 30.19 -13.82
C ILE A 44 -10.01 31.15 -14.78
N ASP A 45 -11.13 30.70 -15.34
CA ASP A 45 -12.02 31.52 -16.17
C ASP A 45 -13.33 31.82 -15.42
N TYR A 46 -13.93 32.96 -15.68
CA TYR A 46 -15.20 33.34 -15.05
C TYR A 46 -16.32 32.36 -15.41
N ILE A 47 -16.99 31.82 -14.39
CA ILE A 47 -18.12 30.89 -14.52
C ILE A 47 -19.36 31.58 -13.91
N ALA A 48 -20.34 31.91 -14.72
CA ALA A 48 -21.55 32.55 -14.27
C ALA A 48 -22.34 31.66 -13.30
N GLY A 49 -22.71 32.19 -12.13
CA GLY A 49 -23.51 31.49 -11.12
C GLY A 49 -22.70 30.49 -10.25
N LEU A 50 -21.39 30.42 -10.40
CA LEU A 50 -20.55 29.66 -9.49
C LEU A 50 -20.30 30.46 -8.20
N GLU A 51 -20.77 29.96 -7.07
CA GLU A 51 -20.53 30.55 -5.76
C GLU A 51 -19.29 29.94 -5.07
N THR A 52 -19.22 28.63 -5.03
CA THR A 52 -18.11 27.91 -4.42
C THR A 52 -17.78 26.62 -5.20
N ALA A 53 -16.51 26.23 -5.19
CA ALA A 53 -16.07 24.92 -5.67
C ALA A 53 -15.00 24.36 -4.72
N THR A 54 -15.06 23.06 -4.46
CA THR A 54 -14.14 22.40 -3.52
C THR A 54 -13.69 21.07 -4.09
N LEU A 55 -12.39 20.79 -4.02
CA LEU A 55 -11.81 19.48 -4.29
C LEU A 55 -11.89 18.63 -3.01
N THR A 56 -12.70 17.59 -3.02
CA THR A 56 -13.08 16.84 -1.81
C THR A 56 -12.29 15.56 -1.60
N GLU A 57 -11.88 14.90 -2.69
CA GLU A 57 -11.19 13.61 -2.60
C GLU A 57 -10.32 13.33 -3.83
N VAL A 58 -9.36 12.44 -3.66
CA VAL A 58 -8.54 11.88 -4.75
C VAL A 58 -9.10 10.53 -5.14
N LEU A 59 -9.74 10.43 -6.30
CA LEU A 59 -10.33 9.19 -6.81
C LEU A 59 -9.26 8.23 -7.36
N VAL A 60 -8.25 8.77 -8.02
CA VAL A 60 -7.12 8.02 -8.58
C VAL A 60 -5.85 8.76 -8.20
N SER A 61 -5.02 8.12 -7.39
CA SER A 61 -3.73 8.69 -7.00
C SER A 61 -2.76 8.67 -8.18
N ALA A 62 -2.11 9.83 -8.38
CA ALA A 62 -1.01 9.93 -9.34
C ALA A 62 0.26 9.27 -8.78
N LYS A 63 1.11 8.81 -9.69
CA LYS A 63 2.47 8.32 -9.39
C LYS A 63 3.48 9.21 -10.06
N ASP A 64 4.67 9.31 -9.47
CA ASP A 64 5.82 9.93 -10.11
C ASP A 64 6.37 9.02 -11.19
N ASP A 65 7.19 9.57 -12.10
CA ASP A 65 7.88 8.79 -13.10
C ASP A 65 8.75 7.72 -12.42
N GLU A 66 8.81 6.54 -13.04
CA GLU A 66 9.68 5.46 -12.57
C GLU A 66 11.14 5.93 -12.60
N ASP A 67 11.85 5.80 -11.49
CA ASP A 67 13.26 6.14 -11.45
C ASP A 67 14.12 5.15 -12.25
N VAL A 68 15.29 5.61 -12.69
CA VAL A 68 16.17 4.85 -13.60
C VAL A 68 16.66 3.53 -12.99
N GLU A 69 16.86 3.47 -11.67
CA GLU A 69 17.33 2.25 -11.01
C GLU A 69 16.21 1.21 -10.92
N THR A 70 15.00 1.64 -10.63
CA THR A 70 13.80 0.76 -10.65
C THR A 70 13.57 0.21 -12.06
N LEU A 71 13.65 1.08 -13.10
CA LEU A 71 13.56 0.64 -14.49
C LEU A 71 14.68 -0.33 -14.86
N ARG A 72 15.91 -0.06 -14.43
CA ARG A 72 17.08 -0.93 -14.66
C ARG A 72 16.87 -2.30 -14.00
N GLN A 73 16.44 -2.31 -12.73
CA GLN A 73 16.18 -3.55 -12.01
C GLN A 73 15.11 -4.37 -12.73
N ARG A 74 13.98 -3.75 -13.08
CA ARG A 74 12.89 -4.41 -13.83
C ARG A 74 13.35 -4.96 -15.18
N TYR A 75 14.26 -4.24 -15.87
CA TYR A 75 14.85 -4.72 -17.11
C TYR A 75 15.73 -5.96 -16.88
N PHE A 76 16.60 -5.93 -15.86
CA PHE A 76 17.42 -7.11 -15.53
C PHE A 76 16.58 -8.29 -15.07
N ASP A 77 15.55 -8.05 -14.29
CA ASP A 77 14.62 -9.11 -13.84
C ASP A 77 13.93 -9.75 -15.07
N SER A 78 13.54 -8.96 -16.06
CA SER A 78 12.96 -9.47 -17.29
C SER A 78 13.91 -10.34 -18.13
N LEU A 79 15.21 -10.15 -18.00
CA LEU A 79 16.22 -10.96 -18.68
C LEU A 79 16.56 -12.25 -17.91
N THR A 80 16.49 -12.22 -16.57
CA THR A 80 16.88 -13.34 -15.70
C THR A 80 15.74 -14.26 -15.33
N SER A 81 14.51 -13.75 -15.35
CA SER A 81 13.30 -14.48 -14.96
C SER A 81 12.20 -14.28 -15.99
N GLN A 82 12.28 -14.99 -17.11
CA GLN A 82 11.19 -14.94 -18.10
C GLN A 82 9.93 -15.63 -17.55
N ALA A 83 8.82 -14.91 -17.54
CA ALA A 83 7.50 -15.47 -17.30
C ALA A 83 7.16 -16.46 -18.40
N TYR A 84 6.97 -17.74 -18.08
CA TYR A 84 6.66 -18.78 -19.04
C TYR A 84 5.85 -19.92 -18.41
N GLY A 85 4.68 -20.17 -18.99
CA GLY A 85 3.96 -21.43 -18.78
C GLY A 85 3.60 -21.77 -17.32
N GLY A 86 3.39 -20.78 -16.45
CA GLY A 86 3.01 -21.01 -15.06
C GLY A 86 4.18 -21.23 -14.10
N ASN A 87 5.35 -20.73 -14.43
CA ASN A 87 6.45 -20.64 -13.47
C ASN A 87 6.17 -19.53 -12.42
N ILE A 88 7.03 -19.42 -11.40
CA ILE A 88 6.86 -18.43 -10.32
C ILE A 88 6.81 -17.00 -10.90
N ALA A 89 7.65 -16.68 -11.86
CA ALA A 89 7.69 -15.37 -12.48
C ALA A 89 6.38 -15.04 -13.25
N ASP A 90 5.84 -16.01 -13.99
CA ASP A 90 4.57 -15.87 -14.71
C ASP A 90 3.40 -15.61 -13.75
N TYR A 91 3.33 -16.35 -12.64
CA TYR A 91 2.33 -16.08 -11.60
C TYR A 91 2.50 -14.71 -10.94
N LYS A 92 3.74 -14.29 -10.64
CA LYS A 92 4.01 -12.97 -10.08
C LYS A 92 3.56 -11.87 -11.06
N GLU A 93 4.01 -11.92 -12.30
CA GLU A 93 3.68 -10.92 -13.33
C GLU A 93 2.17 -10.82 -13.57
N LYS A 94 1.49 -11.95 -13.79
CA LYS A 94 0.04 -11.99 -14.01
C LYS A 94 -0.74 -11.48 -12.80
N THR A 95 -0.38 -11.90 -11.60
CA THR A 95 -1.08 -11.48 -10.37
C THR A 95 -0.87 -10.01 -10.09
N MET A 96 0.36 -9.49 -10.26
CA MET A 96 0.68 -8.07 -10.07
C MET A 96 0.04 -7.16 -11.14
N SER A 97 -0.35 -7.70 -12.30
CA SER A 97 -1.08 -6.93 -13.32
C SER A 97 -2.55 -6.68 -12.96
N ILE A 98 -3.08 -7.41 -11.97
CA ILE A 98 -4.47 -7.23 -11.51
C ILE A 98 -4.54 -5.98 -10.62
N GLU A 99 -5.48 -5.11 -10.95
CA GLU A 99 -5.69 -3.84 -10.24
C GLU A 99 -5.91 -4.05 -8.74
N ASN A 100 -5.29 -3.19 -7.92
CA ASN A 100 -5.28 -3.17 -6.46
C ASN A 100 -4.44 -4.29 -5.80
N VAL A 101 -3.66 -5.06 -6.57
CA VAL A 101 -2.65 -5.96 -6.02
C VAL A 101 -1.33 -5.22 -5.90
N GLY A 102 -0.74 -5.18 -4.70
CA GLY A 102 0.52 -4.50 -4.39
C GLY A 102 1.69 -5.43 -4.12
N GLY A 103 1.43 -6.74 -3.95
CA GLY A 103 2.47 -7.73 -3.74
C GLY A 103 1.93 -9.15 -3.81
N VAL A 104 2.75 -10.12 -4.20
CA VAL A 104 2.38 -11.53 -4.26
C VAL A 104 3.54 -12.46 -3.92
N LYS A 105 3.28 -13.42 -3.05
CA LYS A 105 4.16 -14.58 -2.82
C LYS A 105 3.55 -15.83 -3.43
N VAL A 106 4.35 -16.54 -4.23
CA VAL A 106 3.96 -17.77 -4.90
C VAL A 106 4.54 -18.95 -4.13
N THR A 107 3.68 -19.83 -3.62
CA THR A 107 4.08 -21.07 -2.95
C THR A 107 3.71 -22.27 -3.83
N PRO A 108 4.69 -22.88 -4.53
CA PRO A 108 4.42 -24.03 -5.36
C PRO A 108 4.20 -25.29 -4.49
N VAL A 109 3.43 -26.23 -5.02
CA VAL A 109 3.24 -27.58 -4.46
C VAL A 109 2.73 -27.60 -3.01
N TRP A 110 2.03 -26.58 -2.56
CA TRP A 110 1.65 -26.36 -1.16
C TRP A 110 0.68 -27.41 -0.58
N LYS A 111 -0.07 -28.09 -1.43
CA LYS A 111 -0.95 -29.23 -1.09
C LYS A 111 -0.69 -30.46 -1.99
N GLY A 112 0.53 -30.59 -2.53
CA GLY A 112 0.89 -31.66 -3.44
C GLY A 112 1.01 -31.23 -4.90
N GLY A 113 1.39 -32.16 -5.77
CA GLY A 113 1.64 -31.88 -7.18
C GLY A 113 0.47 -31.17 -7.89
N GLY A 114 0.78 -30.18 -8.73
CA GLY A 114 -0.20 -29.39 -9.47
C GLY A 114 -0.87 -28.27 -8.66
N THR A 115 -0.54 -28.09 -7.38
CA THR A 115 -1.15 -27.04 -6.55
C THR A 115 -0.23 -25.83 -6.40
N VAL A 116 -0.80 -24.62 -6.49
CA VAL A 116 -0.10 -23.35 -6.27
C VAL A 116 -0.91 -22.50 -5.29
N LYS A 117 -0.23 -21.92 -4.29
CA LYS A 117 -0.85 -20.90 -3.44
C LYS A 117 -0.28 -19.54 -3.80
N LEU A 118 -1.16 -18.58 -4.05
CA LEU A 118 -0.83 -17.16 -4.18
C LEU A 118 -1.27 -16.45 -2.91
N THR A 119 -0.31 -15.92 -2.16
CA THR A 119 -0.60 -15.02 -1.04
C THR A 119 -0.46 -13.61 -1.54
N ILE A 120 -1.54 -12.81 -1.50
CA ILE A 120 -1.57 -11.46 -2.06
C ILE A 120 -1.62 -10.39 -0.98
N LEU A 121 -1.07 -9.23 -1.31
CA LEU A 121 -1.10 -7.99 -0.55
C LEU A 121 -1.82 -6.93 -1.39
N SER A 122 -2.59 -6.04 -0.78
CA SER A 122 -3.22 -4.93 -1.49
C SER A 122 -2.21 -3.84 -1.89
N ASP A 123 -2.55 -2.99 -2.84
CA ASP A 123 -1.68 -1.91 -3.36
C ASP A 123 -1.36 -0.82 -2.33
N ASN A 124 -2.15 -0.71 -1.27
CA ASN A 124 -1.87 0.15 -0.13
C ASN A 124 -1.03 -0.54 0.97
N TYR A 125 -0.54 -1.76 0.69
CA TYR A 125 0.29 -2.59 1.57
C TYR A 125 -0.39 -3.01 2.87
N THR A 126 -1.69 -3.30 2.78
CA THR A 126 -2.50 -3.87 3.85
C THR A 126 -3.08 -5.22 3.45
N SER A 127 -3.73 -5.90 4.39
CA SER A 127 -4.48 -7.13 4.07
C SER A 127 -5.55 -6.81 3.02
N PRO A 128 -5.64 -7.61 1.93
CA PRO A 128 -6.64 -7.40 0.88
C PRO A 128 -8.06 -7.68 1.39
N SER A 129 -9.05 -7.05 0.75
CA SER A 129 -10.45 -7.38 1.00
C SER A 129 -10.82 -8.73 0.41
N GLU A 130 -11.90 -9.33 0.90
CA GLU A 130 -12.44 -10.58 0.37
C GLU A 130 -12.84 -10.45 -1.11
N GLU A 131 -13.31 -9.26 -1.54
CA GLU A 131 -13.65 -8.96 -2.92
C GLU A 131 -12.40 -8.99 -3.82
N LEU A 132 -11.27 -8.43 -3.34
CA LEU A 132 -10.02 -8.46 -4.08
C LEU A 132 -9.49 -9.89 -4.20
N ILE A 133 -9.54 -10.67 -3.11
CA ILE A 133 -9.15 -12.09 -3.12
C ILE A 133 -10.01 -12.87 -4.13
N ALA A 134 -11.33 -12.68 -4.12
CA ALA A 134 -12.25 -13.34 -5.05
C ALA A 134 -12.01 -12.90 -6.50
N LYS A 135 -11.73 -11.61 -6.75
CA LYS A 135 -11.38 -11.09 -8.08
C LYS A 135 -10.13 -11.78 -8.61
N VAL A 136 -9.05 -11.80 -7.82
CA VAL A 136 -7.79 -12.44 -8.22
C VAL A 136 -7.97 -13.95 -8.43
N GLN A 137 -8.72 -14.63 -7.55
CA GLN A 137 -9.02 -16.06 -7.69
C GLN A 137 -9.75 -16.35 -9.01
N ASN A 138 -10.75 -15.56 -9.36
CA ASN A 138 -11.52 -15.76 -10.59
C ASN A 138 -10.73 -15.43 -11.85
N GLU A 139 -9.80 -14.49 -11.82
CA GLU A 139 -8.94 -14.18 -12.96
C GLU A 139 -7.84 -15.22 -13.16
N ILE A 140 -7.25 -15.71 -12.07
CA ILE A 140 -6.16 -16.69 -12.14
C ILE A 140 -6.69 -18.12 -12.38
N ASP A 141 -7.59 -18.58 -11.53
CA ASP A 141 -8.14 -19.96 -11.56
C ASP A 141 -9.61 -19.93 -11.10
N PRO A 142 -10.57 -19.76 -12.04
CA PRO A 142 -11.98 -19.56 -11.73
C PRO A 142 -12.57 -20.67 -10.87
N VAL A 143 -13.33 -20.29 -9.84
CA VAL A 143 -14.04 -21.24 -8.99
C VAL A 143 -15.02 -22.08 -9.82
N GLY A 144 -14.97 -23.40 -9.68
CA GLY A 144 -15.77 -24.35 -10.45
C GLY A 144 -15.09 -24.88 -11.71
N HIS A 145 -14.00 -24.27 -12.15
CA HIS A 145 -13.18 -24.66 -13.32
C HIS A 145 -11.70 -24.78 -12.97
N SER A 146 -11.41 -25.00 -11.67
CA SER A 146 -10.04 -25.03 -11.18
C SER A 146 -9.23 -26.15 -11.81
N GLY A 147 -8.03 -25.77 -12.29
CA GLY A 147 -7.14 -26.70 -12.99
C GLY A 147 -7.49 -26.97 -14.46
N GLU A 148 -8.57 -26.41 -14.98
CA GLU A 148 -9.00 -26.59 -16.38
C GLU A 148 -8.29 -25.63 -17.36
N GLY A 149 -7.56 -24.63 -16.83
CA GLY A 149 -6.88 -23.63 -17.68
C GLY A 149 -7.83 -22.63 -18.33
N VAL A 150 -8.97 -22.37 -17.70
CA VAL A 150 -9.97 -21.37 -18.18
C VAL A 150 -9.52 -19.96 -17.85
N GLY A 151 -8.84 -19.75 -16.71
CA GLY A 151 -8.25 -18.49 -16.31
C GLY A 151 -6.80 -18.33 -16.80
N LEU A 152 -6.03 -17.51 -16.07
CA LEU A 152 -4.62 -17.27 -16.38
C LEU A 152 -3.70 -18.43 -15.95
N ALA A 153 -4.16 -19.31 -15.06
CA ALA A 153 -3.42 -20.49 -14.64
C ALA A 153 -3.35 -21.53 -15.75
N PRO A 154 -2.22 -22.22 -15.96
CA PRO A 154 -2.10 -23.31 -16.91
C PRO A 154 -2.99 -24.50 -16.54
N ILE A 155 -3.33 -25.31 -17.55
CA ILE A 155 -4.02 -26.59 -17.37
C ILE A 155 -3.24 -27.47 -16.37
N GLY A 156 -3.96 -28.06 -15.42
CA GLY A 156 -3.39 -28.92 -14.38
C GLY A 156 -2.85 -28.16 -13.15
N HIS A 157 -2.88 -26.83 -13.15
CA HIS A 157 -2.55 -26.02 -11.96
C HIS A 157 -3.82 -25.61 -11.20
N VAL A 158 -3.98 -26.18 -10.02
CA VAL A 158 -5.03 -25.79 -9.06
C VAL A 158 -4.48 -24.66 -8.21
N VAL A 159 -4.98 -23.45 -8.42
CA VAL A 159 -4.48 -22.25 -7.72
C VAL A 159 -5.42 -21.86 -6.60
N THR A 160 -4.86 -21.58 -5.44
CA THR A 160 -5.58 -21.04 -4.29
C THR A 160 -5.03 -19.66 -3.97
N VAL A 161 -5.89 -18.64 -4.03
CA VAL A 161 -5.54 -17.25 -3.66
C VAL A 161 -5.97 -17.00 -2.21
N VAL A 162 -5.07 -16.44 -1.42
CA VAL A 162 -5.32 -16.04 -0.02
C VAL A 162 -4.74 -14.65 0.22
N GLY A 163 -5.33 -13.92 1.17
CA GLY A 163 -4.76 -12.67 1.65
C GLY A 163 -3.60 -12.90 2.61
N VAL A 164 -2.64 -11.97 2.62
CA VAL A 164 -1.63 -11.89 3.67
C VAL A 164 -2.31 -11.74 5.03
N LYS A 165 -1.74 -12.38 6.05
CA LYS A 165 -2.21 -12.28 7.43
C LYS A 165 -1.66 -11.03 8.10
N THR A 166 -2.38 -10.52 9.08
CA THR A 166 -1.94 -9.39 9.89
C THR A 166 -1.44 -9.85 11.25
N LYS A 167 -0.26 -9.36 11.65
CA LYS A 167 0.29 -9.53 12.98
C LYS A 167 0.15 -8.25 13.78
N THR A 168 -0.72 -8.24 14.76
CA THR A 168 -0.87 -7.08 15.66
C THR A 168 0.38 -6.90 16.51
N VAL A 169 0.95 -5.69 16.48
CA VAL A 169 2.13 -5.30 17.24
C VAL A 169 1.74 -4.24 18.26
N ASN A 170 1.70 -4.64 19.53
CA ASN A 170 1.51 -3.74 20.64
C ASN A 170 2.87 -3.18 21.07
N ILE A 171 2.96 -1.88 21.23
CA ILE A 171 4.19 -1.16 21.49
C ILE A 171 4.08 -0.44 22.84
N VAL A 172 5.05 -0.66 23.70
CA VAL A 172 5.21 0.10 24.94
C VAL A 172 6.61 0.67 24.94
N THR A 173 6.72 1.98 25.18
CA THR A 173 8.01 2.69 25.17
C THR A 173 7.99 3.83 26.18
N ASN A 174 9.15 4.23 26.67
CA ASN A 174 9.32 5.42 27.50
C ASN A 174 9.80 6.56 26.62
N ILE A 175 9.13 7.70 26.72
CA ILE A 175 9.41 8.87 25.88
C ILE A 175 9.72 10.07 26.77
N THR A 176 10.85 10.72 26.52
CA THR A 176 11.14 12.03 27.07
C THR A 176 10.63 13.08 26.08
N TYR A 177 9.77 13.97 26.54
CA TYR A 177 9.16 15.00 25.68
C TYR A 177 9.92 16.33 25.78
N GLN A 178 9.86 17.11 24.71
CA GLN A 178 10.31 18.49 24.70
C GLN A 178 9.39 19.35 25.60
N THR A 179 9.89 20.48 26.05
CA THR A 179 9.12 21.41 26.90
C THR A 179 7.81 21.81 26.22
N GLY A 180 6.68 21.57 26.91
CA GLY A 180 5.34 21.87 26.42
C GLY A 180 4.68 20.74 25.66
N TRP A 181 5.35 19.60 25.52
CA TRP A 181 4.79 18.39 24.92
C TRP A 181 4.51 17.31 25.94
N ASP A 182 3.52 16.48 25.64
CA ASP A 182 3.13 15.30 26.40
C ASP A 182 2.65 14.19 25.45
N TRP A 183 2.27 13.03 26.00
CA TRP A 183 1.72 11.94 25.21
C TRP A 183 0.51 12.35 24.37
N ASN A 184 -0.41 13.15 24.90
CA ASN A 184 -1.64 13.51 24.17
C ASN A 184 -1.35 14.36 22.94
N SER A 185 -0.40 15.28 23.04
CA SER A 185 0.01 16.13 21.91
C SER A 185 0.87 15.39 20.89
N ALA A 186 1.75 14.47 21.33
CA ALA A 186 2.67 13.73 20.46
C ALA A 186 2.06 12.45 19.84
N LYS A 187 1.01 11.88 20.45
CA LYS A 187 0.46 10.57 20.12
C LYS A 187 0.14 10.38 18.64
N SER A 188 -0.49 11.35 17.99
CA SER A 188 -0.87 11.24 16.59
C SER A 188 0.34 11.18 15.66
N TYR A 189 1.38 11.95 15.93
CA TYR A 189 2.63 11.95 15.18
C TYR A 189 3.36 10.61 15.33
N ILE A 190 3.44 10.10 16.56
CA ILE A 190 4.06 8.81 16.86
C ILE A 190 3.31 7.66 16.18
N GLN A 191 1.98 7.63 16.27
CA GLN A 191 1.17 6.60 15.63
C GLN A 191 1.33 6.62 14.10
N ASN A 192 1.34 7.80 13.49
CA ASN A 192 1.58 7.94 12.06
C ASN A 192 2.99 7.46 11.66
N ALA A 193 4.02 7.80 12.44
CA ALA A 193 5.39 7.33 12.16
C ALA A 193 5.51 5.80 12.23
N ILE A 194 4.82 5.16 13.18
CA ILE A 194 4.74 3.71 13.29
C ILE A 194 4.02 3.10 12.09
N ASP A 195 2.88 3.68 11.69
CA ASP A 195 2.10 3.22 10.53
C ASP A 195 2.92 3.34 9.24
N GLN A 196 3.67 4.42 9.06
CA GLN A 196 4.58 4.59 7.92
C GLN A 196 5.74 3.58 7.93
N TYR A 197 6.29 3.28 9.10
CA TYR A 197 7.30 2.24 9.24
C TYR A 197 6.76 0.86 8.86
N PHE A 198 5.57 0.49 9.33
CA PHE A 198 4.94 -0.78 8.99
C PHE A 198 4.54 -0.85 7.51
N LYS A 199 4.08 0.25 6.94
CA LYS A 199 3.83 0.35 5.50
C LYS A 199 5.10 0.12 4.69
N GLY A 200 6.23 0.68 5.11
CA GLY A 200 7.54 0.43 4.49
C GLY A 200 7.95 -1.05 4.54
N LEU A 201 7.72 -1.72 5.67
CA LEU A 201 7.94 -3.17 5.75
C LEU A 201 7.00 -3.94 4.81
N GLY A 202 5.74 -3.52 4.67
CA GLY A 202 4.80 -4.10 3.71
C GLY A 202 5.25 -3.99 2.27
N GLN A 203 5.94 -2.90 1.90
CA GLN A 203 6.50 -2.70 0.55
C GLN A 203 7.60 -3.70 0.19
N GLU A 204 8.31 -4.21 1.20
CA GLU A 204 9.40 -5.18 1.03
C GLU A 204 8.92 -6.63 1.21
N TRP A 205 7.62 -6.85 1.51
CA TRP A 205 7.12 -8.14 1.96
C TRP A 205 7.26 -9.25 0.92
N ASP A 206 6.95 -9.00 -0.33
CA ASP A 206 6.93 -10.04 -1.39
C ASP A 206 8.32 -10.47 -1.86
N GLU A 207 9.35 -9.65 -1.60
CA GLU A 207 10.75 -9.96 -1.87
C GLU A 207 11.50 -10.51 -0.65
N SER A 208 10.92 -10.33 0.55
CA SER A 208 11.52 -10.77 1.81
C SER A 208 11.08 -12.19 2.15
N GLU A 209 11.95 -13.02 2.66
CA GLU A 209 11.57 -14.32 3.22
C GLU A 209 10.63 -14.11 4.42
N ASN A 210 11.09 -13.35 5.41
CA ASN A 210 10.33 -12.97 6.60
C ASN A 210 10.55 -11.49 6.92
N LEU A 211 9.51 -10.78 7.33
CA LEU A 211 9.65 -9.43 7.85
C LEU A 211 10.12 -9.45 9.30
N ILE A 212 10.91 -8.46 9.66
CA ILE A 212 11.37 -8.27 11.05
C ILE A 212 11.06 -6.85 11.47
N VAL A 213 10.22 -6.68 12.48
CA VAL A 213 10.02 -5.39 13.16
C VAL A 213 11.19 -5.17 14.09
N ARG A 214 12.06 -4.21 13.76
CA ARG A 214 13.26 -3.89 14.52
C ARG A 214 13.00 -2.73 15.46
N ILE A 215 13.24 -2.97 16.76
CA ILE A 215 13.06 -1.95 17.81
C ILE A 215 13.90 -0.70 17.51
N SER A 216 15.16 -0.86 17.12
CA SER A 216 16.03 0.28 16.82
C SER A 216 15.55 1.15 15.65
N GLN A 217 14.95 0.55 14.61
CA GLN A 217 14.35 1.30 13.52
C GLN A 217 13.08 2.01 13.96
N LEU A 218 12.26 1.33 14.76
CA LEU A 218 11.05 1.90 15.33
C LEU A 218 11.37 3.08 16.24
N ASP A 219 12.31 2.92 17.15
CA ASP A 219 12.78 3.99 18.05
C ASP A 219 13.31 5.19 17.27
N SER A 220 14.06 4.96 16.21
CA SER A 220 14.54 6.03 15.30
C SER A 220 13.38 6.79 14.64
N LYS A 221 12.30 6.11 14.24
CA LYS A 221 11.12 6.77 13.66
C LYS A 221 10.34 7.57 14.71
N ILE A 222 10.22 7.05 15.92
CA ILE A 222 9.55 7.74 17.02
C ILE A 222 10.38 8.95 17.46
N LEU A 223 11.71 8.80 17.57
CA LEU A 223 12.63 9.89 17.94
C LEU A 223 12.59 11.07 16.95
N ALA A 224 12.29 10.79 15.68
CA ALA A 224 12.16 11.81 14.64
C ALA A 224 10.81 12.58 14.70
N CYS A 225 9.87 12.18 15.56
CA CYS A 225 8.58 12.86 15.69
C CYS A 225 8.72 14.20 16.41
N GLU A 226 7.87 15.15 16.03
CA GLU A 226 7.76 16.42 16.74
C GLU A 226 7.42 16.21 18.22
N GLY A 227 8.07 16.97 19.09
CA GLY A 227 7.85 16.92 20.53
C GLY A 227 8.55 15.79 21.26
N VAL A 228 9.24 14.89 20.58
CA VAL A 228 10.03 13.81 21.17
C VAL A 228 11.47 14.26 21.34
N LEU A 229 12.05 14.05 22.52
CA LEU A 229 13.44 14.34 22.84
C LEU A 229 14.27 13.06 22.95
N ASP A 230 13.71 12.01 23.56
CA ASP A 230 14.39 10.72 23.73
C ASP A 230 13.37 9.57 23.78
N VAL A 231 13.82 8.36 23.39
CA VAL A 231 13.02 7.12 23.35
C VAL A 231 13.86 5.98 23.89
N PHE A 232 13.33 5.22 24.85
CA PHE A 232 14.06 4.09 25.43
C PHE A 232 13.13 3.01 26.00
N GLY A 233 13.67 1.81 26.16
CA GLY A 233 12.97 0.69 26.80
C GLY A 233 11.79 0.17 26.00
N THR A 234 11.80 0.32 24.67
CA THR A 234 10.73 -0.13 23.78
C THR A 234 10.59 -1.63 23.79
N THR A 235 9.34 -2.07 23.89
CA THR A 235 8.96 -3.49 23.80
C THR A 235 7.90 -3.71 22.74
N LEU A 236 7.99 -4.86 22.06
CA LEU A 236 7.03 -5.33 21.06
C LEU A 236 6.30 -6.56 21.62
N ASN A 237 4.97 -6.47 21.76
CA ASN A 237 4.16 -7.52 22.40
C ASN A 237 4.73 -8.00 23.76
N GLY A 238 5.29 -7.07 24.54
CA GLY A 238 5.90 -7.34 25.85
C GLY A 238 7.32 -7.89 25.82
N SER A 239 7.94 -8.06 24.64
CA SER A 239 9.33 -8.50 24.49
C SER A 239 10.25 -7.33 24.14
N SER A 240 11.44 -7.27 24.72
CA SER A 240 12.52 -6.33 24.38
C SER A 240 13.37 -6.78 23.18
N SER A 241 12.94 -7.82 22.46
CA SER A 241 13.60 -8.33 21.26
C SER A 241 12.84 -7.90 19.99
N ASN A 242 13.55 -7.85 18.86
CA ASN A 242 12.93 -7.67 17.55
C ASN A 242 11.88 -8.75 17.33
N LEU A 243 10.79 -8.38 16.63
CA LEU A 243 9.71 -9.31 16.31
C LEU A 243 9.87 -9.81 14.88
N SER A 244 10.14 -11.11 14.73
CA SER A 244 10.10 -11.79 13.42
C SER A 244 8.66 -12.21 13.12
N LEU A 245 8.22 -11.99 11.89
CA LEU A 245 6.91 -12.39 11.38
C LEU A 245 7.05 -13.66 10.55
N ASP A 246 5.95 -14.38 10.37
CA ASP A 246 5.89 -15.48 9.43
C ASP A 246 5.92 -14.97 7.97
N ALA A 247 6.27 -15.85 7.03
CA ALA A 247 6.43 -15.48 5.62
C ALA A 247 5.15 -14.90 4.98
N ASP A 248 3.97 -15.25 5.51
CA ASP A 248 2.66 -14.81 5.04
C ASP A 248 2.02 -13.76 5.99
N GLU A 249 2.82 -13.09 6.82
CA GLU A 249 2.35 -12.04 7.75
C GLU A 249 2.92 -10.66 7.42
N ILE A 250 2.13 -9.62 7.72
CA ILE A 250 2.55 -8.21 7.77
C ILE A 250 2.24 -7.62 9.13
N PRO A 251 3.03 -6.65 9.63
CA PRO A 251 2.74 -6.01 10.90
C PRO A 251 1.60 -5.00 10.76
N VAL A 252 0.73 -4.97 11.76
CA VAL A 252 -0.27 -3.90 11.94
C VAL A 252 -0.15 -3.33 13.34
N ARG A 253 -0.32 -2.02 13.47
CA ARG A 253 -0.23 -1.34 14.76
C ARG A 253 -1.39 -1.77 15.67
N GLY A 254 -1.07 -2.25 16.84
CA GLY A 254 -1.98 -2.46 17.96
C GLY A 254 -2.05 -1.25 18.88
N THR A 255 -2.03 -1.51 20.19
CA THR A 255 -1.94 -0.46 21.20
C THR A 255 -0.53 0.15 21.22
N VAL A 256 -0.47 1.46 21.37
CA VAL A 256 0.78 2.20 21.57
C VAL A 256 0.68 2.98 22.88
N ASN A 257 1.57 2.66 23.80
CA ASN A 257 1.67 3.33 25.10
C ASN A 257 3.04 3.99 25.20
N GLY A 258 3.06 5.33 25.27
CA GLY A 258 4.22 6.14 25.59
C GLY A 258 4.09 6.62 27.04
N ASN A 259 4.92 6.10 27.92
CA ASN A 259 4.96 6.49 29.34
C ASN A 259 5.86 7.70 29.53
#